data_77caa7e00b16977faab05b7831502a8f
#
_entry.id   77caa7e00b16977faab05b7831502a8f
#
_cell.length_a   1.000
_cell.length_b   1.000
_cell.length_c   1.000
_cell.angle_alpha   90.00
_cell.angle_beta   90.00
_cell.angle_gamma   90.00
#
_symmetry.space_group_name_H-M   'P 1'
#
loop_
_entity.id
_entity.type
_entity.pdbx_description
1 polymer ?
#
loop_
_entity_poly.entity_id
_entity_poly.type
_entity_poly.pdbx_seq_one_letter_code
_entity_poly.pdbx_strand_id
1 'polypeptide(L)'
;MWPGHEEVGHGGATLPQVDELLAVDMGCVGDDLSCTERQVSICAKDNGGPYDYGMVTRLVELARANAIPYAVDIYPHYSSDITVAWHAGMDARGALIGPGVHASHGMERTHFEGMKATIDLVALYLELD
;
A
#
# COMPACT_ATOMS: atom_id res chain seq x y z
N MET A 1 8.26 -4.26 12.03
CA MET A 1 6.84 -4.43 11.62
C MET A 1 5.97 -4.18 12.82
N TRP A 2 5.05 -3.21 12.72
CA TRP A 2 4.10 -2.91 13.79
C TRP A 2 2.80 -3.65 13.51
N PRO A 3 2.32 -4.51 14.41
CA PRO A 3 1.05 -5.20 14.23
C PRO A 3 -0.09 -4.24 14.63
N GLY A 4 -0.51 -3.41 13.71
CA GLY A 4 -1.76 -2.67 13.86
C GLY A 4 -2.95 -3.63 13.84
N HIS A 5 -4.04 -3.25 14.48
CA HIS A 5 -5.30 -3.91 14.22
C HIS A 5 -5.89 -3.29 12.96
N GLU A 6 -5.93 -4.08 11.92
CA GLU A 6 -6.37 -3.69 10.58
C GLU A 6 -7.68 -2.88 10.63
N GLU A 7 -7.64 -1.70 10.06
CA GLU A 7 -8.79 -0.80 9.82
C GLU A 7 -9.62 -0.38 11.04
N VAL A 8 -9.30 -0.83 12.25
CA VAL A 8 -10.08 -0.48 13.45
C VAL A 8 -9.42 0.57 14.34
N GLY A 9 -8.28 1.09 13.95
CA GLY A 9 -7.61 2.22 14.60
C GLY A 9 -6.84 1.89 15.88
N HIS A 10 -6.78 0.66 16.29
CA HIS A 10 -5.97 0.25 17.42
C HIS A 10 -4.50 0.36 17.07
N GLY A 11 -3.72 0.98 17.93
CA GLY A 11 -2.29 1.13 17.72
C GLY A 11 -1.89 2.36 16.90
N GLY A 12 -2.79 3.00 16.15
CA GLY A 12 -2.47 4.23 15.41
C GLY A 12 -1.91 5.34 16.29
N ALA A 13 -2.43 5.48 17.50
CA ALA A 13 -1.95 6.46 18.48
C ALA A 13 -0.62 6.06 19.16
N THR A 14 -0.14 4.85 18.97
CA THR A 14 1.08 4.33 19.59
C THR A 14 2.22 4.11 18.60
N LEU A 15 2.04 4.49 17.33
CA LEU A 15 3.09 4.46 16.34
C LEU A 15 4.23 5.41 16.74
N PRO A 16 5.50 5.03 16.51
CA PRO A 16 6.62 5.93 16.73
C PRO A 16 6.50 7.14 15.79
N GLN A 17 7.01 8.27 16.21
CA GLN A 17 7.13 9.45 15.34
C GLN A 17 8.12 9.15 14.22
N VAL A 18 7.66 9.26 12.99
CA VAL A 18 8.44 9.01 11.77
C VAL A 18 8.08 10.03 10.71
N ASP A 19 8.95 10.22 9.73
CA ASP A 19 8.70 11.13 8.61
C ASP A 19 7.86 10.50 7.50
N GLU A 20 7.96 9.18 7.35
CA GLU A 20 7.27 8.40 6.31
C GLU A 20 6.65 7.12 6.89
N LEU A 21 5.44 6.82 6.46
CA LEU A 21 4.74 5.56 6.72
C LEU A 21 4.43 4.88 5.39
N LEU A 22 4.93 3.66 5.22
CA LEU A 22 4.56 2.80 4.11
C LEU A 22 3.71 1.64 4.63
N ALA A 23 2.42 1.65 4.33
CA ALA A 23 1.56 0.51 4.57
C ALA A 23 1.77 -0.54 3.48
N VAL A 24 1.94 -1.78 3.91
CA VAL A 24 1.97 -2.95 3.04
C VAL A 24 0.75 -3.79 3.38
N ASP A 25 -0.27 -3.63 2.58
CA ASP A 25 -1.57 -4.27 2.74
C ASP A 25 -1.89 -5.04 1.46
N MET A 26 -3.08 -4.99 0.97
CA MET A 26 -3.46 -5.57 -0.31
C MET A 26 -3.83 -4.49 -1.33
N GLY A 27 -3.65 -4.79 -2.61
CA GLY A 27 -4.27 -4.06 -3.70
C GLY A 27 -5.58 -4.72 -4.11
N CYS A 28 -6.60 -3.94 -4.45
CA CYS A 28 -7.84 -4.50 -4.95
C CYS A 28 -7.72 -4.90 -6.43
N VAL A 29 -8.34 -6.03 -6.78
CA VAL A 29 -8.56 -6.44 -8.17
C VAL A 29 -10.05 -6.38 -8.45
N GLY A 30 -10.43 -5.69 -9.51
CA GLY A 30 -11.82 -5.50 -9.91
C GLY A 30 -11.96 -4.86 -11.28
N ASP A 31 -13.20 -4.81 -11.79
CA ASP A 31 -13.47 -4.35 -13.16
C ASP A 31 -13.09 -2.87 -13.40
N ASP A 32 -13.15 -2.05 -12.35
CA ASP A 32 -12.83 -0.62 -12.40
C ASP A 32 -11.36 -0.32 -12.01
N LEU A 33 -10.55 -1.35 -11.83
CA LEU A 33 -9.16 -1.23 -11.36
C LEU A 33 -8.19 -1.80 -12.39
N SER A 34 -6.96 -1.28 -12.37
CA SER A 34 -5.90 -1.68 -13.33
C SER A 34 -5.05 -2.83 -12.82
N CYS A 35 -4.99 -3.01 -11.51
CA CYS A 35 -4.14 -4.02 -10.89
C CYS A 35 -4.67 -5.44 -11.14
N THR A 36 -3.74 -6.34 -11.43
CA THR A 36 -4.00 -7.78 -11.48
C THR A 36 -3.34 -8.48 -10.30
N GLU A 37 -3.69 -9.73 -10.04
CA GLU A 37 -3.09 -10.52 -8.97
C GLU A 37 -1.59 -10.79 -9.15
N ARG A 38 -1.02 -10.46 -10.33
CA ARG A 38 0.41 -10.64 -10.65
C ARG A 38 1.25 -9.39 -10.49
N GLN A 39 0.66 -8.32 -10.01
CA GLN A 39 1.29 -7.01 -9.89
C GLN A 39 1.27 -6.53 -8.44
N VAL A 40 2.19 -5.63 -8.10
CA VAL A 40 2.02 -4.78 -6.93
C VAL A 40 1.12 -3.61 -7.29
N SER A 41 0.13 -3.36 -6.47
CA SER A 41 -0.67 -2.14 -6.53
C SER A 41 0.02 -1.03 -5.74
N ILE A 42 0.09 0.15 -6.34
CA ILE A 42 0.51 1.40 -5.69
C ILE A 42 -0.72 2.28 -5.62
N CYS A 43 -1.22 2.52 -4.43
CA CYS A 43 -2.44 3.30 -4.25
C CYS A 43 -2.12 4.80 -4.31
N ALA A 44 -2.74 5.51 -5.26
CA ALA A 44 -2.60 6.96 -5.36
C ALA A 44 -3.55 7.71 -4.41
N LYS A 45 -4.71 7.11 -4.12
CA LYS A 45 -5.73 7.68 -3.25
C LYS A 45 -6.66 6.56 -2.77
N ASP A 46 -7.09 6.64 -1.53
CA ASP A 46 -8.17 5.82 -1.00
C ASP A 46 -9.35 6.69 -0.50
N ASN A 47 -10.28 6.08 0.25
CA ASN A 47 -11.43 6.78 0.83
C ASN A 47 -11.02 7.86 1.85
N GLY A 48 -9.89 7.70 2.51
CA GLY A 48 -9.36 8.67 3.48
C GLY A 48 -8.68 9.88 2.86
N GLY A 49 -8.36 9.83 1.59
CA GLY A 49 -7.73 10.93 0.86
C GLY A 49 -6.55 10.51 -0.02
N PRO A 50 -5.87 11.48 -0.64
CA PRO A 50 -4.69 11.20 -1.45
C PRO A 50 -3.51 10.82 -0.57
N TYR A 51 -2.70 9.89 -1.06
CA TYR A 51 -1.39 9.58 -0.50
C TYR A 51 -0.34 10.62 -0.91
N ASP A 52 0.81 10.61 -0.23
CA ASP A 52 1.88 11.56 -0.52
C ASP A 52 2.41 11.39 -1.95
N TYR A 53 2.35 12.47 -2.73
CA TYR A 53 2.75 12.46 -4.13
C TYR A 53 4.23 12.06 -4.33
N GLY A 54 5.12 12.52 -3.45
CA GLY A 54 6.55 12.20 -3.53
C GLY A 54 6.81 10.72 -3.30
N MET A 55 6.19 10.13 -2.28
CA MET A 55 6.30 8.70 -1.99
C MET A 55 5.72 7.84 -3.12
N VAL A 56 4.52 8.17 -3.61
CA VAL A 56 3.89 7.46 -4.73
C VAL A 56 4.76 7.54 -5.99
N THR A 57 5.29 8.72 -6.29
CA THR A 57 6.19 8.91 -7.44
C THR A 57 7.45 8.06 -7.30
N ARG A 58 8.11 8.08 -6.14
CA ARG A 58 9.31 7.26 -5.86
C ARG A 58 9.02 5.77 -6.04
N LEU A 59 7.90 5.27 -5.53
CA LEU A 59 7.50 3.86 -5.68
C LEU A 59 7.31 3.49 -7.16
N VAL A 60 6.65 4.34 -7.94
CA VAL A 60 6.46 4.13 -9.39
C VAL A 60 7.79 4.14 -10.13
N GLU A 61 8.68 5.07 -9.82
CA GLU A 61 10.02 5.16 -10.43
C GLU A 61 10.87 3.93 -10.12
N LEU A 62 10.88 3.47 -8.86
CA LEU A 62 11.58 2.25 -8.44
C LEU A 62 11.04 1.02 -9.17
N ALA A 63 9.72 0.87 -9.23
CA ALA A 63 9.10 -0.25 -9.94
C ALA A 63 9.46 -0.25 -11.42
N ARG A 64 9.39 0.91 -12.08
CA ARG A 64 9.73 1.08 -13.50
C ARG A 64 11.20 0.80 -13.77
N ALA A 65 12.11 1.36 -12.98
CA ALA A 65 13.56 1.20 -13.15
C ALA A 65 14.03 -0.25 -12.98
N ASN A 66 13.31 -1.04 -12.18
CA ASN A 66 13.67 -2.42 -11.86
C ASN A 66 12.75 -3.46 -12.54
N ALA A 67 11.94 -3.05 -13.51
CA ALA A 67 11.02 -3.92 -14.24
C ALA A 67 10.07 -4.73 -13.33
N ILE A 68 9.68 -4.16 -12.18
CA ILE A 68 8.69 -4.76 -11.29
C ILE A 68 7.29 -4.54 -11.88
N PRO A 69 6.47 -5.59 -12.03
CA PRO A 69 5.10 -5.45 -12.50
C PRO A 69 4.27 -4.65 -11.48
N TYR A 70 3.70 -3.52 -11.89
CA TYR A 70 2.91 -2.66 -11.00
C TYR A 70 1.68 -2.08 -11.70
N ALA A 71 0.73 -1.64 -10.91
CA ALA A 71 -0.37 -0.78 -11.34
C ALA A 71 -0.56 0.37 -10.33
N VAL A 72 -1.12 1.48 -10.79
CA VAL A 72 -1.48 2.62 -9.94
C VAL A 72 -2.99 2.76 -9.97
N ASP A 73 -3.63 2.66 -8.81
CA ASP A 73 -5.09 2.66 -8.69
C ASP A 73 -5.58 3.60 -7.59
N ILE A 74 -6.89 3.82 -7.59
CA ILE A 74 -7.64 4.58 -6.59
C ILE A 74 -8.69 3.66 -5.98
N TYR A 75 -8.79 3.64 -4.64
CA TYR A 75 -9.74 2.83 -3.88
C TYR A 75 -10.82 3.69 -3.21
N PRO A 76 -11.93 4.00 -3.86
CA PRO A 76 -12.93 4.93 -3.32
C PRO A 76 -13.71 4.38 -2.11
N HIS A 77 -13.66 3.07 -1.88
CA HIS A 77 -14.46 2.38 -0.86
C HIS A 77 -13.64 1.78 0.28
N TYR A 78 -12.32 1.90 0.24
CA TYR A 78 -11.39 1.31 1.21
C TYR A 78 -10.49 2.39 1.79
N SER A 79 -9.99 2.14 2.98
CA SER A 79 -8.96 2.92 3.64
C SER A 79 -7.81 2.00 4.07
N SER A 80 -6.82 2.56 4.75
CA SER A 80 -5.68 1.79 5.24
C SER A 80 -5.29 2.25 6.64
N ASP A 81 -4.35 1.54 7.25
CA ASP A 81 -3.75 1.92 8.51
C ASP A 81 -3.05 3.29 8.47
N ILE A 82 -2.64 3.77 7.28
CA ILE A 82 -2.12 5.14 7.11
C ILE A 82 -3.19 6.18 7.44
N THR A 83 -4.39 6.01 6.89
CA THR A 83 -5.53 6.89 7.18
C THR A 83 -5.86 6.91 8.66
N VAL A 84 -5.82 5.75 9.29
CA VAL A 84 -6.03 5.62 10.73
C VAL A 84 -4.95 6.35 11.53
N ALA A 85 -3.69 6.23 11.14
CA ALA A 85 -2.58 6.93 11.78
C ALA A 85 -2.73 8.46 11.67
N TRP A 86 -3.11 8.97 10.50
CA TRP A 86 -3.38 10.39 10.31
C TRP A 86 -4.54 10.89 11.19
N HIS A 87 -5.63 10.14 11.28
CA HIS A 87 -6.76 10.48 12.15
C HIS A 87 -6.38 10.43 13.64
N ALA A 88 -5.40 9.62 14.02
CA ALA A 88 -4.83 9.58 15.37
C ALA A 88 -3.85 10.73 15.66
N GLY A 89 -3.59 11.62 14.68
CA GLY A 89 -2.72 12.79 14.83
C GLY A 89 -1.27 12.58 14.40
N MET A 90 -0.97 11.52 13.65
CA MET A 90 0.36 11.31 13.10
C MET A 90 0.64 12.31 11.98
N ASP A 91 1.68 13.11 12.13
CA ASP A 91 2.19 14.03 11.10
C ASP A 91 3.33 13.34 10.33
N ALA A 92 2.96 12.46 9.41
CA ALA A 92 3.88 11.73 8.55
C ALA A 92 3.34 11.65 7.12
N ARG A 93 4.24 11.62 6.15
CA ARG A 93 3.88 11.29 4.77
C ARG A 93 3.48 9.82 4.69
N GLY A 94 2.53 9.47 3.86
CA GLY A 94 2.02 8.11 3.78
C GLY A 94 1.87 7.59 2.36
N ALA A 95 2.12 6.29 2.19
CA ALA A 95 1.83 5.56 0.97
C ALA A 95 1.33 4.15 1.29
N LEU A 96 0.59 3.57 0.35
CA LEU A 96 0.01 2.23 0.45
C LEU A 96 0.39 1.42 -0.78
N ILE A 97 0.94 0.24 -0.56
CA ILE A 97 1.20 -0.75 -1.61
C ILE A 97 0.78 -2.15 -1.15
N GLY A 98 0.60 -3.05 -2.09
CA GLY A 98 0.36 -4.46 -1.79
C GLY A 98 0.11 -5.30 -3.03
N PRO A 99 0.12 -6.63 -2.93
CA PRO A 99 -0.21 -7.49 -4.05
C PRO A 99 -1.68 -7.30 -4.45
N GLY A 100 -1.99 -7.47 -5.73
CA GLY A 100 -3.38 -7.52 -6.16
C GLY A 100 -4.10 -8.72 -5.58
N VAL A 101 -5.23 -8.48 -4.91
CA VAL A 101 -6.02 -9.51 -4.22
C VAL A 101 -7.47 -9.47 -4.68
N HIS A 102 -8.00 -10.64 -5.05
CA HIS A 102 -9.43 -10.85 -5.29
C HIS A 102 -10.16 -11.12 -3.98
N ALA A 103 -11.43 -10.72 -3.92
CA ALA A 103 -12.36 -11.01 -2.83
C ALA A 103 -11.83 -10.57 -1.45
N SER A 104 -11.30 -9.35 -1.40
CA SER A 104 -10.89 -8.69 -0.15
C SER A 104 -11.95 -8.82 0.95
N HIS A 105 -11.50 -9.13 2.17
CA HIS A 105 -12.33 -9.43 3.34
C HIS A 105 -13.26 -10.67 3.19
N GLY A 106 -13.03 -11.48 2.16
CA GLY A 106 -13.74 -12.73 1.91
C GLY A 106 -12.80 -13.91 1.77
N MET A 107 -13.02 -14.74 0.76
CA MET A 107 -12.10 -15.81 0.39
C MET A 107 -11.01 -15.22 -0.51
N GLU A 108 -10.04 -14.58 0.07
CA GLU A 108 -8.99 -13.84 -0.62
C GLU A 108 -8.11 -14.75 -1.48
N ARG A 109 -7.75 -14.24 -2.64
CA ARG A 109 -6.88 -14.92 -3.59
C ARG A 109 -5.92 -13.93 -4.24
N THR A 110 -4.64 -14.29 -4.26
CA THR A 110 -3.59 -13.57 -4.99
C THR A 110 -2.67 -14.55 -5.69
N HIS A 111 -1.71 -14.05 -6.44
CA HIS A 111 -0.69 -14.83 -7.12
C HIS A 111 0.69 -14.57 -6.52
N PHE A 112 1.55 -15.60 -6.51
CA PHE A 112 2.91 -15.51 -5.98
C PHE A 112 3.73 -14.37 -6.64
N GLU A 113 3.52 -14.11 -7.93
CA GLU A 113 4.21 -13.01 -8.65
C GLU A 113 3.85 -11.63 -8.07
N GLY A 114 2.58 -11.40 -7.70
CA GLY A 114 2.17 -10.15 -7.05
C GLY A 114 2.79 -9.97 -5.67
N MET A 115 2.87 -11.07 -4.90
CA MET A 115 3.56 -11.03 -3.61
C MET A 115 5.05 -10.75 -3.78
N LYS A 116 5.70 -11.41 -4.74
CA LYS A 116 7.11 -11.16 -5.06
C LYS A 116 7.35 -9.72 -5.49
N ALA A 117 6.53 -9.19 -6.39
CA ALA A 117 6.62 -7.80 -6.84
C ALA A 117 6.51 -6.81 -5.67
N THR A 118 5.61 -7.09 -4.71
CA THR A 118 5.47 -6.27 -3.49
C THR A 118 6.72 -6.33 -2.62
N ILE A 119 7.26 -7.53 -2.38
CA ILE A 119 8.49 -7.71 -1.59
C ILE A 119 9.67 -6.99 -2.23
N ASP A 120 9.87 -7.17 -3.53
CA ASP A 120 10.97 -6.54 -4.28
C ASP A 120 10.86 -5.00 -4.20
N LEU A 121 9.66 -4.46 -4.34
CA LEU A 121 9.44 -3.00 -4.25
C LEU A 121 9.69 -2.46 -2.84
N VAL A 122 9.25 -3.17 -1.80
CA VAL A 122 9.53 -2.80 -0.40
C VAL A 122 11.04 -2.81 -0.14
N ALA A 123 11.75 -3.86 -0.58
CA ALA A 123 13.20 -3.96 -0.40
C ALA A 123 13.93 -2.77 -1.05
N LEU A 124 13.57 -2.44 -2.28
CA LEU A 124 14.14 -1.28 -2.98
C LEU A 124 13.80 0.05 -2.30
N TYR A 125 12.57 0.20 -1.82
CA TYR A 125 12.16 1.42 -1.12
C TYR A 125 12.94 1.62 0.18
N LEU A 126 13.21 0.54 0.91
CA LEU A 126 13.97 0.55 2.16
C LEU A 126 15.50 0.49 1.94
N GLU A 127 15.96 0.45 0.69
CA GLU A 127 17.38 0.34 0.33
C GLU A 127 18.04 -0.91 0.96
N LEU A 128 17.27 -2.00 1.04
CA LEU A 128 17.78 -3.29 1.52
C LEU A 128 18.51 -4.03 0.39
N ASP A 129 19.68 -4.57 0.71
CA ASP A 129 20.49 -5.41 -0.19
C ASP A 129 19.90 -6.83 -0.35
#